data_9f16778afa4c740b728c5a208cc9e148
#
_entry.id   9f16778afa4c740b728c5a208cc9e148
#
_cell.length_a   1.000
_cell.length_b   1.000
_cell.length_c   1.000
_cell.angle_alpha   90.00
_cell.angle_beta   90.00
_cell.angle_gamma   90.00
#
_symmetry.space_group_name_H-M   'P 1'
#
loop_
_entity.id
_entity.type
_entity.pdbx_description
1 polymer ?
#
loop_
_entity_poly.entity_id
_entity_poly.type
_entity_poly.pdbx_seq_one_letter_code
_entity_poly.pdbx_strand_id
1 'polypeptide(L)'
;MTLAMDIDALGRFLDETFPQVAGEIVIEDLREGSLRSRLSVTDRHLRPGGTVSGPAMFGLADVSVYLAILAMIGPKSLAVTTNCSIDFMRKPQAAADLICECRLLKLGRVLAVGDCLIYSHGVA
;
A
#
# COMPACT_ATOMS: atom_id res chain seq x y z
N MET A 1 -15.02 14.72 6.72
CA MET A 1 -13.72 14.58 7.36
C MET A 1 -12.64 15.12 6.46
N THR A 2 -11.65 15.78 7.03
CA THR A 2 -10.50 16.27 6.27
C THR A 2 -9.33 15.32 6.46
N LEU A 3 -8.39 15.32 5.50
CA LEU A 3 -7.17 14.57 5.64
C LEU A 3 -6.29 15.17 6.73
N ALA A 4 -5.76 14.33 7.61
CA ALA A 4 -4.80 14.74 8.64
C ALA A 4 -3.38 14.84 8.08
N MET A 5 -3.07 14.08 7.03
CA MET A 5 -1.78 14.11 6.34
C MET A 5 -2.01 14.09 4.83
N ASP A 6 -1.26 14.91 4.11
CA ASP A 6 -1.27 14.90 2.64
C ASP A 6 -0.19 13.94 2.09
N ILE A 7 -0.08 13.85 0.77
CA ILE A 7 0.88 12.96 0.12
C ILE A 7 2.32 13.26 0.58
N ASP A 8 2.69 14.55 0.62
CA ASP A 8 4.06 14.93 1.01
C ASP A 8 4.35 14.57 2.47
N ALA A 9 3.38 14.79 3.36
CA ALA A 9 3.53 14.45 4.77
C ALA A 9 3.67 12.94 4.97
N LEU A 10 2.87 12.15 4.25
CA LEU A 10 2.96 10.68 4.30
C LEU A 10 4.30 10.19 3.77
N GLY A 11 4.79 10.79 2.68
CA GLY A 11 6.10 10.45 2.12
C GLY A 11 7.22 10.70 3.10
N ARG A 12 7.24 11.86 3.74
CA ARG A 12 8.25 12.19 4.76
C ARG A 12 8.16 11.26 5.96
N PHE A 13 6.95 10.96 6.42
CA PHE A 13 6.74 10.03 7.53
C PHE A 13 7.29 8.63 7.19
N LEU A 14 7.05 8.17 5.97
CA LEU A 14 7.54 6.87 5.50
C LEU A 14 9.07 6.86 5.43
N ASP A 15 9.69 7.92 4.92
CA ASP A 15 11.14 8.06 4.86
C ASP A 15 11.78 7.96 6.26
N GLU A 16 11.15 8.56 7.25
CA GLU A 16 11.68 8.62 8.61
C GLU A 16 11.43 7.34 9.41
N THR A 17 10.24 6.75 9.27
CA THR A 17 9.81 5.64 10.12
C THR A 17 9.91 4.28 9.46
N PHE A 18 9.90 4.23 8.13
CA PHE A 18 9.93 2.97 7.39
C PHE A 18 10.79 3.08 6.13
N PRO A 19 12.09 3.42 6.29
CA PRO A 19 12.97 3.63 5.15
C PRO A 19 13.13 2.40 4.24
N GLN A 20 12.85 1.21 4.76
CA GLN A 20 12.96 -0.03 4.00
C GLN A 20 12.03 -0.05 2.77
N VAL A 21 10.90 0.63 2.84
CA VAL A 21 9.92 0.65 1.74
C VAL A 21 9.76 2.03 1.10
N ALA A 22 10.31 3.06 1.71
CA ALA A 22 10.10 4.45 1.27
C ALA A 22 10.55 4.71 -0.16
N GLY A 23 11.62 4.04 -0.62
CA GLY A 23 12.13 4.21 -1.98
C GLY A 23 11.42 3.35 -3.02
N GLU A 24 10.53 2.47 -2.61
CA GLU A 24 9.88 1.50 -3.49
C GLU A 24 8.41 1.80 -3.72
N ILE A 25 7.77 2.45 -2.77
CA ILE A 25 6.32 2.71 -2.81
C ILE A 25 6.08 4.20 -2.87
N VAL A 26 5.30 4.62 -3.87
CA VAL A 26 4.93 6.01 -4.11
C VAL A 26 3.42 6.13 -4.05
N ILE A 27 2.93 7.20 -3.40
CA ILE A 27 1.51 7.50 -3.37
C ILE A 27 1.16 8.32 -4.61
N GLU A 28 0.26 7.80 -5.45
CA GLU A 28 -0.14 8.47 -6.69
C GLU A 28 -1.40 9.31 -6.52
N ASP A 29 -2.31 8.91 -5.65
CA ASP A 29 -3.55 9.64 -5.40
C ASP A 29 -3.98 9.41 -3.96
N LEU A 30 -4.55 10.43 -3.35
CA LEU A 30 -4.99 10.37 -1.96
C LEU A 30 -6.28 11.15 -1.79
N ARG A 31 -7.28 10.49 -1.21
CA ARG A 31 -8.56 11.09 -0.86
C ARG A 31 -8.96 10.64 0.53
N GLU A 32 -9.97 11.26 1.09
CA GLU A 32 -10.51 10.80 2.37
C GLU A 32 -10.97 9.35 2.23
N GLY A 33 -10.31 8.46 2.99
CA GLY A 33 -10.67 7.04 3.01
C GLY A 33 -10.21 6.22 1.83
N SER A 34 -9.44 6.77 0.88
CA SER A 34 -8.90 6.00 -0.24
C SER A 34 -7.51 6.48 -0.66
N LEU A 35 -6.73 5.56 -1.21
CA LEU A 35 -5.35 5.82 -1.59
C LEU A 35 -4.97 4.92 -2.75
N ARG A 36 -4.28 5.47 -3.74
CA ARG A 36 -3.65 4.68 -4.79
C ARG A 36 -2.13 4.79 -4.65
N SER A 37 -1.47 3.65 -4.62
CA SER A 37 -0.02 3.56 -4.49
C SER A 37 0.57 2.76 -5.65
N ARG A 38 1.87 2.93 -5.86
CA ARG A 38 2.63 2.22 -6.88
C ARG A 38 3.86 1.60 -6.24
N LEU A 39 4.09 0.33 -6.51
CA LEU A 39 5.34 -0.35 -6.19
C LEU A 39 6.19 -0.41 -7.45
N SER A 40 7.41 0.13 -7.37
CA SER A 40 8.39 -0.02 -8.43
C SER A 40 8.97 -1.42 -8.35
N VAL A 41 8.62 -2.28 -9.30
CA VAL A 41 9.02 -3.69 -9.28
C VAL A 41 10.47 -3.83 -9.71
N THR A 42 11.27 -4.49 -8.87
CA THR A 42 12.67 -4.83 -9.15
C THR A 42 12.86 -6.33 -8.93
N ASP A 43 14.07 -6.82 -9.22
CA ASP A 43 14.38 -8.26 -9.09
C ASP A 43 14.09 -8.82 -7.71
N ARG A 44 14.25 -8.00 -6.65
CA ARG A 44 13.98 -8.44 -5.29
C ARG A 44 12.49 -8.74 -5.02
N HIS A 45 11.62 -8.28 -5.87
CA HIS A 45 10.18 -8.52 -5.76
C HIS A 45 9.73 -9.77 -6.51
N LEU A 46 10.64 -10.39 -7.27
CA LEU A 46 10.30 -11.52 -8.12
C LEU A 46 10.49 -12.84 -7.38
N ARG A 47 9.66 -13.80 -7.71
CA ARG A 47 9.81 -15.18 -7.28
C ARG A 47 10.53 -15.98 -8.36
N PRO A 48 11.04 -17.19 -8.05
CA PRO A 48 11.52 -18.09 -9.09
C PRO A 48 10.47 -18.28 -10.19
N GLY A 49 10.87 -18.10 -11.43
CA GLY A 49 9.94 -18.11 -12.57
C GLY A 49 9.63 -16.73 -13.13
N GLY A 50 10.09 -15.66 -12.46
CA GLY A 50 10.06 -14.30 -13.01
C GLY A 50 8.74 -13.55 -12.83
N THR A 51 7.86 -14.00 -11.97
CA THR A 51 6.64 -13.24 -11.63
C THR A 51 6.79 -12.57 -10.28
N VAL A 52 6.00 -11.52 -10.02
CA VAL A 52 6.04 -10.80 -8.75
C VAL A 52 5.57 -11.71 -7.62
N SER A 53 6.31 -11.71 -6.52
CA SER A 53 6.05 -12.61 -5.40
C SER A 53 4.81 -12.23 -4.59
N GLY A 54 4.21 -13.23 -3.93
CA GLY A 54 3.11 -13.01 -2.99
C GLY A 54 3.50 -12.05 -1.86
N PRO A 55 4.67 -12.24 -1.21
CA PRO A 55 5.12 -11.29 -0.19
C PRO A 55 5.23 -9.86 -0.65
N ALA A 56 5.65 -9.61 -1.91
CA ALA A 56 5.70 -8.25 -2.45
C ALA A 56 4.31 -7.64 -2.58
N MET A 57 3.34 -8.42 -3.05
CA MET A 57 1.95 -7.97 -3.15
C MET A 57 1.32 -7.74 -1.78
N PHE A 58 1.58 -8.64 -0.84
CA PHE A 58 1.13 -8.49 0.55
C PHE A 58 1.70 -7.21 1.17
N GLY A 59 3.00 -6.97 0.98
CA GLY A 59 3.67 -5.79 1.51
C GLY A 59 3.07 -4.51 0.96
N LEU A 60 2.78 -4.46 -0.34
CA LEU A 60 2.16 -3.30 -0.96
C LEU A 60 0.77 -3.04 -0.36
N ALA A 61 -0.05 -4.06 -0.20
CA ALA A 61 -1.38 -3.93 0.40
C ALA A 61 -1.28 -3.46 1.86
N ASP A 62 -0.40 -4.06 2.64
CA ASP A 62 -0.23 -3.76 4.05
C ASP A 62 0.20 -2.30 4.26
N VAL A 63 1.21 -1.86 3.53
CA VAL A 63 1.71 -0.48 3.61
C VAL A 63 0.65 0.50 3.12
N SER A 64 -0.09 0.16 2.05
CA SER A 64 -1.11 1.05 1.51
C SER A 64 -2.26 1.28 2.49
N VAL A 65 -2.73 0.24 3.16
CA VAL A 65 -3.76 0.39 4.21
C VAL A 65 -3.23 1.23 5.37
N TYR A 66 -2.00 0.98 5.80
CA TYR A 66 -1.35 1.75 6.85
C TYR A 66 -1.31 3.24 6.50
N LEU A 67 -0.86 3.57 5.28
CA LEU A 67 -0.81 4.96 4.82
C LEU A 67 -2.20 5.59 4.72
N ALA A 68 -3.19 4.85 4.26
CA ALA A 68 -4.57 5.34 4.18
C ALA A 68 -5.12 5.68 5.57
N ILE A 69 -4.80 4.87 6.57
CA ILE A 69 -5.19 5.12 7.97
C ILE A 69 -4.49 6.38 8.48
N LEU A 70 -3.17 6.49 8.29
CA LEU A 70 -2.41 7.66 8.75
C LEU A 70 -2.91 8.95 8.11
N ALA A 71 -3.33 8.89 6.85
CA ALA A 71 -3.89 10.05 6.16
C ALA A 71 -5.10 10.62 6.88
N MET A 72 -5.86 9.77 7.57
CA MET A 72 -7.08 10.16 8.27
C MET A 72 -6.84 10.54 9.73
N ILE A 73 -5.91 9.88 10.42
CA ILE A 73 -5.74 10.04 11.88
C ILE A 73 -4.44 10.73 12.28
N GLY A 74 -3.51 10.93 11.36
CA GLY A 74 -2.24 11.56 11.66
C GLY A 74 -1.11 10.56 11.93
N PRO A 75 0.10 11.06 12.27
CA PRO A 75 1.32 10.26 12.30
C PRO A 75 1.40 9.36 13.55
N LYS A 76 0.66 8.26 13.52
CA LYS A 76 0.65 7.27 14.62
C LYS A 76 1.27 5.97 14.14
N SER A 77 2.52 5.74 14.53
CA SER A 77 3.30 4.59 14.06
C SER A 77 2.93 3.27 14.76
N LEU A 78 2.06 3.30 15.76
CA LEU A 78 1.73 2.11 16.56
C LEU A 78 0.62 1.24 15.98
N ALA A 79 0.02 1.64 14.86
CA ALA A 79 -0.96 0.80 14.19
C ALA A 79 -0.27 -0.44 13.61
N VAL A 80 -0.83 -1.62 13.89
CA VAL A 80 -0.27 -2.89 13.41
C VAL A 80 -1.35 -3.72 12.75
N THR A 81 -0.95 -4.51 11.76
CA THR A 81 -1.84 -5.43 11.07
C THR A 81 -2.14 -6.63 11.97
N THR A 82 -3.40 -6.89 12.23
CA THR A 82 -3.84 -8.05 13.03
C THR A 82 -4.39 -9.17 12.16
N ASN A 83 -4.83 -8.86 10.96
CA ASN A 83 -5.34 -9.84 10.02
C ASN A 83 -5.21 -9.31 8.61
N CYS A 84 -4.79 -10.16 7.68
CA CYS A 84 -4.75 -9.83 6.26
C CYS A 84 -5.07 -11.10 5.46
N SER A 85 -5.98 -10.96 4.53
CA SER A 85 -6.40 -12.02 3.63
C SER A 85 -6.19 -11.55 2.20
N ILE A 86 -5.60 -12.40 1.36
CA ILE A 86 -5.30 -12.04 -0.02
C ILE A 86 -5.67 -13.17 -0.96
N ASP A 87 -6.32 -12.82 -2.07
CA ASP A 87 -6.68 -13.76 -3.12
C ASP A 87 -5.86 -13.44 -4.37
N PHE A 88 -5.06 -14.41 -4.82
CA PHE A 88 -4.21 -14.26 -6.00
C PHE A 88 -4.96 -14.77 -7.22
N MET A 89 -5.42 -13.85 -8.07
CA MET A 89 -6.25 -14.20 -9.22
C MET A 89 -5.44 -14.38 -10.50
N ARG A 90 -4.33 -13.64 -10.63
CA ARG A 90 -3.44 -13.67 -11.79
C ARG A 90 -2.00 -13.48 -11.36
N LYS A 91 -1.07 -13.97 -12.17
CA LYS A 91 0.37 -13.70 -11.97
C LYS A 91 0.69 -12.31 -12.50
N PRO A 92 1.22 -11.41 -11.66
CA PRO A 92 1.62 -10.09 -12.13
C PRO A 92 2.83 -10.18 -13.07
N GLN A 93 2.88 -9.27 -14.04
CA GLN A 93 3.99 -9.20 -14.99
C GLN A 93 5.25 -8.66 -14.31
N ALA A 94 6.39 -9.31 -14.58
CA ALA A 94 7.67 -8.90 -14.00
C ALA A 94 8.14 -7.53 -14.52
N ALA A 95 7.76 -7.16 -15.74
CA ALA A 95 8.22 -5.94 -16.39
C ALA A 95 7.37 -4.71 -16.10
N ALA A 96 6.35 -4.83 -15.25
CA ALA A 96 5.43 -3.74 -14.95
C ALA A 96 5.36 -3.49 -13.46
N ASP A 97 5.22 -2.22 -13.09
CA ASP A 97 4.98 -1.85 -11.69
C ASP A 97 3.61 -2.34 -11.23
N LEU A 98 3.45 -2.48 -9.93
CA LEU A 98 2.15 -2.80 -9.33
C LEU A 98 1.45 -1.53 -8.88
N ILE A 99 0.16 -1.47 -9.15
CA ILE A 99 -0.72 -0.43 -8.63
C ILE A 99 -1.62 -1.05 -7.57
N CYS A 100 -1.77 -0.36 -6.45
CA CYS A 100 -2.68 -0.77 -5.39
C CYS A 100 -3.72 0.32 -5.19
N GLU A 101 -4.97 -0.03 -5.37
CA GLU A 101 -6.09 0.86 -5.04
C GLU A 101 -6.69 0.41 -3.73
N CYS A 102 -6.53 1.23 -2.72
CA CYS A 102 -6.91 0.95 -1.34
C CYS A 102 -8.06 1.85 -0.93
N ARG A 103 -9.02 1.28 -0.22
CA ARG A 103 -10.08 2.06 0.42
C ARG A 103 -10.30 1.55 1.83
N LEU A 104 -10.60 2.47 2.74
CA LEU A 104 -10.97 2.13 4.09
C LEU A 104 -12.45 1.80 4.15
N LEU A 105 -12.79 0.62 4.64
CA LEU A 105 -14.17 0.18 4.83
C LEU A 105 -14.68 0.57 6.21
N LYS A 106 -13.77 0.69 7.17
CA LYS A 106 -14.08 1.05 8.55
C LYS A 106 -12.86 1.75 9.15
N LEU A 107 -13.11 2.83 9.87
CA LEU A 107 -12.08 3.53 10.63
C LEU A 107 -12.63 3.78 12.03
N GLY A 108 -12.39 2.83 12.94
CA GLY A 108 -12.82 2.91 14.32
C GLY A 108 -11.69 3.35 15.23
N ARG A 109 -12.00 3.48 16.53
CA ARG A 109 -11.03 3.88 17.55
C ARG A 109 -9.97 2.80 17.80
N VAL A 110 -10.34 1.54 17.65
CA VAL A 110 -9.47 0.40 17.97
C VAL A 110 -9.13 -0.40 16.70
N LEU A 111 -10.07 -0.46 15.76
CA LEU A 111 -9.95 -1.32 14.59
C LEU A 111 -10.26 -0.53 13.32
N ALA A 112 -9.40 -0.69 12.33
CA ALA A 112 -9.63 -0.19 10.97
C ALA A 112 -9.60 -1.37 10.00
N VAL A 113 -10.42 -1.30 8.96
CA VAL A 113 -10.49 -2.32 7.91
C VAL A 113 -10.31 -1.66 6.56
N GLY A 114 -9.41 -2.18 5.76
CA GLY A 114 -9.18 -1.72 4.40
C GLY A 114 -9.36 -2.85 3.39
N ASP A 115 -9.62 -2.46 2.15
CA ASP A 115 -9.78 -3.35 1.00
C ASP A 115 -8.88 -2.83 -0.12
N CYS A 116 -8.17 -3.72 -0.80
CA CYS A 116 -7.22 -3.35 -1.83
C CYS A 116 -7.42 -4.17 -3.09
N LEU A 117 -7.30 -3.49 -4.24
CA LEU A 117 -7.16 -4.14 -5.54
C LEU A 117 -5.74 -3.87 -6.04
N ILE A 118 -5.04 -4.93 -6.41
CA ILE A 118 -3.66 -4.82 -6.92
C ILE A 118 -3.64 -5.35 -8.35
N TYR A 119 -3.03 -4.57 -9.24
CA TYR A 119 -2.90 -4.97 -10.65
C TYR A 119 -1.58 -4.44 -11.23
N SER A 120 -1.15 -5.04 -12.34
CA SER A 120 0.02 -4.56 -13.07
C SER A 120 -0.33 -3.27 -13.81
N HIS A 121 0.55 -2.29 -13.75
CA HIS A 121 0.36 -1.01 -14.43
C HIS A 121 0.20 -1.23 -15.95
N GLY A 122 -0.83 -0.63 -16.53
CA GLY A 122 -1.13 -0.76 -17.95
C GLY A 122 -1.89 -2.03 -18.34
N VAL A 123 -2.28 -2.86 -17.36
CA VAL A 123 -3.06 -4.09 -17.59
C VAL A 123 -4.36 -3.98 -16.82
N ALA A 124 -5.46 -4.18 -17.51
CA ALA A 124 -6.79 -4.13 -16.91
C ALA A 124 -7.05 -5.34 -16.00
#